data_a840aa3bfec3db90ea24494182361e6d
#
_entry.id   a840aa3bfec3db90ea24494182361e6d
#
_cell.length_a   1.000
_cell.length_b   1.000
_cell.length_c   1.000
_cell.angle_alpha   90.00
_cell.angle_beta   90.00
_cell.angle_gamma   90.00
#
_symmetry.space_group_name_H-M   'P 1'
#
loop_
_entity.id
_entity.type
_entity.pdbx_description
1 polymer ?
#
loop_
_entity_poly.entity_id
_entity_poly.type
_entity_poly.pdbx_seq_one_letter_code
_entity_poly.pdbx_strand_id
1 'polypeptide(L)'
;MAELKKLGNRAPSRSSYFGIVDLCGFKKDRFYIYQAHWRPDVKMAHILPHWNWPERKGQVTPVHVYTSGDEAELFLNGKSQGVRKKGTGEKDRYRLVWEDVKYTPGTLKVVVKKDGKPWATDTVTTTGKPAALTLKPDRSEIKGDGYDLSYVTVAVRDAQGRMVPRSKNQLTFKVSGPADIAGICNGDPTDFTTMANPENKNIMKIKAFNGLAQVILRSRKGESGKVTLQVISNGLKPAQTTVTVK
;
A
#
# COMPACT_ATOMS: atom_id res chain seq x y z
N MET A 1 -9.74 16.08 20.13
CA MET A 1 -8.52 16.92 20.30
C MET A 1 -7.80 16.66 21.62
N ALA A 2 -8.48 16.38 22.73
CA ALA A 2 -7.86 16.11 24.03
C ALA A 2 -7.10 14.76 24.12
N GLU A 3 -7.53 13.72 23.39
CA GLU A 3 -6.84 12.43 23.38
C GLU A 3 -5.51 12.42 22.61
N LEU A 4 -5.36 13.27 21.61
CA LEU A 4 -4.12 13.42 20.85
C LEU A 4 -2.97 14.01 21.67
N LYS A 5 -3.29 14.83 22.70
CA LYS A 5 -2.29 15.37 23.63
C LYS A 5 -1.72 14.33 24.60
N LYS A 6 -2.43 13.23 24.87
CA LYS A 6 -1.96 12.14 25.74
C LYS A 6 -0.94 11.19 25.09
N LEU A 7 -0.77 11.24 23.78
CA LEU A 7 0.15 10.36 23.03
C LEU A 7 1.60 10.89 22.93
N GLY A 8 1.96 11.87 23.76
CA GLY A 8 3.32 12.43 23.82
C GLY A 8 3.75 13.09 22.51
N ASN A 9 4.65 14.03 22.53
CA ASN A 9 5.25 14.86 21.47
C ASN A 9 5.22 14.36 20.00
N ARG A 10 4.12 13.75 19.54
CA ARG A 10 3.89 13.39 18.14
C ARG A 10 3.31 14.59 17.41
N ALA A 11 3.82 14.83 16.22
CA ALA A 11 3.29 15.85 15.32
C ALA A 11 1.77 15.74 15.19
N PRO A 12 1.04 16.86 15.02
CA PRO A 12 -0.40 16.83 14.78
C PRO A 12 -0.73 15.89 13.61
N SER A 13 -1.87 15.23 13.67
CA SER A 13 -2.30 14.23 12.69
C SER A 13 -3.69 14.58 12.17
N ARG A 14 -3.93 14.38 10.85
CA ARG A 14 -5.24 14.55 10.21
C ARG A 14 -6.26 13.52 10.66
N SER A 15 -5.79 12.33 10.98
CA SER A 15 -6.64 11.20 11.32
C SER A 15 -6.00 10.33 12.38
N SER A 16 -6.81 9.44 12.95
CA SER A 16 -6.33 8.40 13.85
C SER A 16 -5.44 7.40 13.11
N TYR A 17 -4.39 6.92 13.78
CA TYR A 17 -3.53 5.84 13.29
C TYR A 17 -4.18 4.45 13.40
N PHE A 18 -5.31 4.30 14.08
CA PHE A 18 -5.92 3.01 14.40
C PHE A 18 -6.77 2.39 13.28
N GLY A 19 -7.12 3.16 12.24
CA GLY A 19 -7.88 2.65 11.10
C GLY A 19 -7.20 1.46 10.41
N ILE A 20 -8.00 0.56 9.83
CA ILE A 20 -7.52 -0.62 9.08
C ILE A 20 -7.14 -0.28 7.64
N VAL A 21 -7.61 0.86 7.15
CA VAL A 21 -7.18 1.51 5.90
C VAL A 21 -6.67 2.91 6.23
N ASP A 22 -5.90 3.50 5.33
CA ASP A 22 -5.46 4.88 5.43
C ASP A 22 -6.45 5.87 4.76
N LEU A 23 -6.09 7.15 4.72
CA LEU A 23 -6.93 8.21 4.14
C LEU A 23 -7.19 8.07 2.62
N CYS A 24 -6.37 7.29 1.92
CA CYS A 24 -6.55 6.98 0.50
C CYS A 24 -7.26 5.63 0.28
N GLY A 25 -7.69 4.95 1.36
CA GLY A 25 -8.28 3.62 1.28
C GLY A 25 -7.27 2.49 1.08
N PHE A 26 -5.96 2.76 1.18
CA PHE A 26 -4.95 1.70 1.11
C PHE A 26 -5.00 0.84 2.37
N LYS A 27 -4.97 -0.48 2.15
CA LYS A 27 -5.00 -1.47 3.22
C LYS A 27 -3.74 -1.40 4.06
N LYS A 28 -3.88 -1.27 5.37
CA LYS A 28 -2.79 -1.42 6.33
C LYS A 28 -2.64 -2.90 6.74
N ASP A 29 -1.54 -3.25 7.42
CA ASP A 29 -1.33 -4.63 7.91
C ASP A 29 -2.51 -5.11 8.76
N ARG A 30 -3.11 -4.23 9.56
CA ARG A 30 -4.31 -4.52 10.36
C ARG A 30 -5.53 -4.97 9.55
N PHE A 31 -5.67 -4.54 8.30
CA PHE A 31 -6.75 -5.00 7.42
C PHE A 31 -6.72 -6.53 7.29
N TYR A 32 -5.53 -7.09 7.15
CA TYR A 32 -5.37 -8.52 6.89
C TYR A 32 -5.63 -9.41 8.10
N ILE A 33 -5.43 -8.92 9.35
CA ILE A 33 -5.85 -9.68 10.53
C ILE A 33 -7.38 -9.75 10.62
N TYR A 34 -8.09 -8.65 10.33
CA TYR A 34 -9.55 -8.67 10.26
C TYR A 34 -10.05 -9.59 9.14
N GLN A 35 -9.48 -9.48 7.95
CA GLN A 35 -9.84 -10.34 6.81
C GLN A 35 -9.67 -11.83 7.16
N ALA A 36 -8.55 -12.20 7.79
CA ALA A 36 -8.26 -13.57 8.16
C ALA A 36 -9.32 -14.18 9.10
N HIS A 37 -9.93 -13.35 9.95
CA HIS A 37 -10.90 -13.80 10.97
C HIS A 37 -12.35 -13.64 10.52
N TRP A 38 -12.68 -12.55 9.80
CA TRP A 38 -14.04 -12.33 9.33
C TRP A 38 -14.38 -13.10 8.05
N ARG A 39 -13.34 -13.48 7.30
CA ARG A 39 -13.46 -14.24 6.06
C ARG A 39 -12.56 -15.49 6.09
N PRO A 40 -12.83 -16.45 6.98
CA PRO A 40 -12.02 -17.67 7.12
C PRO A 40 -12.11 -18.60 5.88
N ASP A 41 -13.05 -18.33 4.98
CA ASP A 41 -13.24 -18.96 3.68
C ASP A 41 -12.22 -18.48 2.63
N VAL A 42 -11.72 -17.24 2.77
CA VAL A 42 -10.75 -16.66 1.83
C VAL A 42 -9.35 -17.21 2.09
N LYS A 43 -8.78 -17.88 1.11
CA LYS A 43 -7.39 -18.34 1.16
C LYS A 43 -6.45 -17.13 1.14
N MET A 44 -5.82 -16.84 2.28
CA MET A 44 -4.93 -15.70 2.39
C MET A 44 -3.77 -15.93 3.34
N ALA A 45 -2.66 -15.29 3.03
CA ALA A 45 -1.52 -15.05 3.90
C ALA A 45 -1.04 -13.62 3.71
N HIS A 46 -0.54 -12.98 4.76
CA HIS A 46 0.05 -11.66 4.71
C HIS A 46 1.24 -11.59 5.66
N ILE A 47 2.43 -11.42 5.10
CA ILE A 47 3.68 -11.26 5.83
C ILE A 47 3.86 -9.80 6.24
N LEU A 48 4.19 -9.55 7.50
CA LEU A 48 4.64 -8.25 7.99
C LEU A 48 5.84 -8.39 8.92
N PRO A 49 6.69 -7.34 9.00
CA PRO A 49 6.70 -6.11 8.21
C PRO A 49 7.22 -6.33 6.78
N HIS A 50 7.20 -5.27 5.97
CA HIS A 50 7.95 -5.27 4.72
C HIS A 50 9.44 -5.59 4.96
N TRP A 51 10.15 -6.13 3.97
CA TRP A 51 11.53 -6.61 4.17
C TRP A 51 12.58 -5.66 3.58
N ASN A 52 12.50 -4.35 3.95
CA ASN A 52 13.41 -3.29 3.53
C ASN A 52 13.95 -2.51 4.74
N TRP A 53 14.88 -3.13 5.47
CA TRP A 53 15.46 -2.59 6.71
C TRP A 53 17.00 -2.61 6.63
N PRO A 54 17.66 -1.86 5.70
CA PRO A 54 19.10 -1.92 5.53
C PRO A 54 19.87 -1.59 6.82
N GLU A 55 19.32 -0.73 7.67
CA GLU A 55 19.87 -0.35 8.96
C GLU A 55 19.81 -1.45 10.02
N ARG A 56 19.03 -2.51 9.79
CA ARG A 56 18.86 -3.63 10.72
C ARG A 56 19.60 -4.89 10.32
N LYS A 57 20.53 -4.83 9.36
CA LYS A 57 21.25 -6.03 8.88
C LYS A 57 21.90 -6.79 10.03
N GLY A 58 21.58 -8.08 10.15
CA GLY A 58 22.02 -8.97 11.23
C GLY A 58 21.27 -8.83 12.55
N GLN A 59 20.40 -7.83 12.71
CA GLN A 59 19.61 -7.63 13.92
C GLN A 59 18.31 -8.43 13.87
N VAL A 60 17.83 -8.85 15.03
CA VAL A 60 16.53 -9.49 15.18
C VAL A 60 15.43 -8.56 14.69
N THR A 61 14.62 -9.07 13.78
CA THR A 61 13.47 -8.39 13.19
C THR A 61 12.32 -9.39 13.14
N PRO A 62 11.45 -9.41 14.15
CA PRO A 62 10.35 -10.36 14.22
C PRO A 62 9.46 -10.30 12.98
N VAL A 63 9.03 -11.48 12.53
CA VAL A 63 8.11 -11.63 11.40
C VAL A 63 6.79 -12.15 11.89
N HIS A 64 5.72 -11.47 11.50
CA HIS A 64 4.35 -11.90 11.77
C HIS A 64 3.68 -12.33 10.47
N VAL A 65 2.75 -13.26 10.58
CA VAL A 65 1.90 -13.67 9.46
C VAL A 65 0.44 -13.68 9.91
N TYR A 66 -0.39 -12.95 9.18
CA TYR A 66 -1.84 -13.02 9.29
C TYR A 66 -2.37 -13.97 8.22
N THR A 67 -3.18 -14.94 8.62
CA THR A 67 -3.71 -15.95 7.70
C THR A 67 -5.03 -16.51 8.19
N SER A 68 -5.87 -16.96 7.26
CA SER A 68 -7.06 -17.77 7.53
C SER A 68 -6.76 -19.26 7.69
N GLY A 69 -5.48 -19.68 7.51
CA GLY A 69 -5.01 -21.04 7.82
C GLY A 69 -4.61 -21.22 9.28
N ASP A 70 -4.18 -22.42 9.64
CA ASP A 70 -3.90 -22.83 11.02
C ASP A 70 -2.42 -22.91 11.33
N GLU A 71 -1.62 -23.23 10.31
CA GLU A 71 -0.20 -23.52 10.42
C GLU A 71 0.55 -22.89 9.25
N ALA A 72 1.76 -22.42 9.50
CA ALA A 72 2.62 -21.94 8.41
C ALA A 72 4.09 -22.20 8.69
N GLU A 73 4.86 -22.39 7.63
CA GLU A 73 6.32 -22.40 7.61
C GLU A 73 6.84 -21.14 6.94
N LEU A 74 7.77 -20.47 7.62
CA LEU A 74 8.43 -19.26 7.11
C LEU A 74 9.81 -19.64 6.55
N PHE A 75 10.15 -19.05 5.42
CA PHE A 75 11.46 -19.18 4.79
C PHE A 75 12.10 -17.81 4.60
N LEU A 76 13.37 -17.68 4.93
CA LEU A 76 14.21 -16.54 4.59
C LEU A 76 15.30 -17.01 3.62
N ASN A 77 15.32 -16.48 2.40
CA ASN A 77 16.25 -16.85 1.33
C ASN A 77 16.30 -18.38 1.10
N GLY A 78 15.14 -19.04 1.13
CA GLY A 78 15.00 -20.49 0.96
C GLY A 78 15.29 -21.32 2.21
N LYS A 79 15.85 -20.74 3.28
CA LYS A 79 16.12 -21.44 4.54
C LYS A 79 14.92 -21.34 5.47
N SER A 80 14.43 -22.49 5.95
CA SER A 80 13.32 -22.56 6.91
C SER A 80 13.67 -21.85 8.22
N GLN A 81 12.73 -21.07 8.71
CA GLN A 81 12.74 -20.43 10.04
C GLN A 81 11.82 -21.18 11.02
N GLY A 82 11.39 -22.39 10.64
CA GLY A 82 10.51 -23.24 11.41
C GLY A 82 9.04 -23.01 11.15
N VAL A 83 8.25 -23.95 11.68
CA VAL A 83 6.79 -23.96 11.59
C VAL A 83 6.19 -23.28 12.82
N ARG A 84 5.09 -22.56 12.61
CA ARG A 84 4.25 -22.04 13.69
C ARG A 84 2.80 -22.47 13.46
N LYS A 85 2.10 -22.75 14.57
CA LYS A 85 0.68 -23.11 14.58
C LYS A 85 -0.09 -22.06 15.38
N LYS A 86 -1.32 -21.77 14.96
CA LYS A 86 -2.24 -20.98 15.78
C LYS A 86 -2.55 -21.74 17.06
N GLY A 87 -2.54 -21.03 18.17
CA GLY A 87 -2.90 -21.51 19.48
C GLY A 87 -4.23 -20.95 19.97
N THR A 88 -4.50 -21.12 21.24
CA THR A 88 -5.69 -20.61 21.94
C THR A 88 -5.37 -19.34 22.75
N GLY A 89 -4.09 -19.01 22.88
CA GLY A 89 -3.62 -17.85 23.63
C GLY A 89 -4.01 -16.52 23.00
N GLU A 90 -3.94 -15.45 23.76
CA GLU A 90 -4.35 -14.11 23.32
C GLU A 90 -3.59 -13.60 22.10
N LYS A 91 -2.32 -13.97 21.97
CA LYS A 91 -1.46 -13.52 20.86
C LYS A 91 -1.48 -14.47 19.68
N ASP A 92 -1.37 -15.76 19.92
CA ASP A 92 -1.15 -16.79 18.90
C ASP A 92 -2.43 -17.27 18.22
N ARG A 93 -3.63 -17.00 18.80
CA ARG A 93 -4.92 -17.25 18.14
C ARG A 93 -5.15 -16.42 16.88
N TYR A 94 -4.52 -15.22 16.80
CA TYR A 94 -4.79 -14.26 15.73
C TYR A 94 -3.66 -14.13 14.71
N ARG A 95 -2.46 -14.61 15.05
CA ARG A 95 -1.26 -14.43 14.21
C ARG A 95 -0.24 -15.52 14.48
N LEU A 96 0.60 -15.76 13.49
CA LEU A 96 1.79 -16.59 13.64
C LEU A 96 3.00 -15.66 13.77
N VAL A 97 3.93 -15.97 14.68
CA VAL A 97 5.07 -15.09 14.98
C VAL A 97 6.37 -15.86 15.01
N TRP A 98 7.39 -15.33 14.35
CA TRP A 98 8.80 -15.76 14.42
C TRP A 98 9.59 -14.62 15.05
N GLU A 99 9.92 -14.76 16.34
CA GLU A 99 10.51 -13.67 17.14
C GLU A 99 11.99 -13.45 16.85
N ASP A 100 12.73 -14.47 16.38
CA ASP A 100 14.19 -14.48 16.33
C ASP A 100 14.77 -14.32 14.91
N VAL A 101 13.96 -13.95 13.92
CA VAL A 101 14.41 -13.80 12.55
C VAL A 101 15.40 -12.65 12.46
N LYS A 102 16.61 -12.92 12.04
CA LYS A 102 17.64 -11.89 11.80
C LYS A 102 17.49 -11.33 10.39
N TYR A 103 17.35 -10.01 10.30
CA TYR A 103 17.23 -9.36 9.00
C TYR A 103 18.47 -9.60 8.13
N THR A 104 18.22 -10.19 6.99
CA THR A 104 19.14 -10.30 5.86
C THR A 104 18.40 -9.92 4.60
N PRO A 105 18.93 -9.03 3.74
CA PRO A 105 18.27 -8.70 2.47
C PRO A 105 17.98 -9.96 1.65
N GLY A 106 16.82 -9.99 0.99
CA GLY A 106 16.38 -11.13 0.20
C GLY A 106 14.88 -11.35 0.27
N THR A 107 14.45 -12.59 0.32
CA THR A 107 13.05 -12.98 0.20
C THR A 107 12.56 -13.71 1.44
N LEU A 108 11.51 -13.17 2.06
CA LEU A 108 10.65 -13.91 2.98
C LEU A 108 9.54 -14.58 2.15
N LYS A 109 9.31 -15.85 2.41
CA LYS A 109 8.19 -16.62 1.85
C LYS A 109 7.52 -17.38 2.97
N VAL A 110 6.20 -17.36 3.01
CA VAL A 110 5.40 -18.19 3.90
C VAL A 110 4.58 -19.20 3.11
N VAL A 111 4.53 -20.43 3.61
CA VAL A 111 3.66 -21.48 3.10
C VAL A 111 2.69 -21.88 4.21
N VAL A 112 1.41 -21.64 3.95
CA VAL A 112 0.32 -21.83 4.92
C VAL A 112 -0.44 -23.11 4.62
N LYS A 113 -0.80 -23.84 5.65
CA LYS A 113 -1.71 -24.99 5.61
C LYS A 113 -2.97 -24.70 6.42
N LYS A 114 -4.05 -25.40 6.07
CA LYS A 114 -5.28 -25.48 6.83
C LYS A 114 -5.74 -26.95 6.84
N ASP A 115 -5.99 -27.48 8.02
CA ASP A 115 -6.34 -28.90 8.21
C ASP A 115 -5.33 -29.85 7.51
N GLY A 116 -4.02 -29.52 7.63
CA GLY A 116 -2.93 -30.26 7.02
C GLY A 116 -2.76 -30.10 5.51
N LYS A 117 -3.66 -29.39 4.81
CA LYS A 117 -3.66 -29.20 3.35
C LYS A 117 -3.06 -27.86 2.97
N PRO A 118 -2.42 -27.73 1.77
CA PRO A 118 -1.96 -26.45 1.25
C PRO A 118 -3.10 -25.42 1.19
N TRP A 119 -2.87 -24.21 1.71
CA TRP A 119 -3.90 -23.18 1.82
C TRP A 119 -3.56 -21.90 1.07
N ALA A 120 -2.48 -21.22 1.46
CA ALA A 120 -2.05 -19.97 0.85
C ALA A 120 -0.53 -19.81 0.93
N THR A 121 0.02 -18.92 0.11
CA THR A 121 1.40 -18.47 0.17
C THR A 121 1.45 -16.96 0.08
N ASP A 122 2.48 -16.36 0.69
CA ASP A 122 2.82 -14.95 0.48
C ASP A 122 4.33 -14.79 0.37
N THR A 123 4.77 -13.73 -0.29
CA THR A 123 6.19 -13.46 -0.52
C THR A 123 6.47 -11.96 -0.44
N VAL A 124 7.42 -11.59 0.40
CA VAL A 124 7.93 -10.23 0.55
C VAL A 124 9.41 -10.22 0.23
N THR A 125 9.84 -9.36 -0.69
CA THR A 125 11.24 -9.31 -1.13
C THR A 125 11.82 -7.92 -0.90
N THR A 126 13.06 -7.87 -0.43
CA THR A 126 13.84 -6.63 -0.36
C THR A 126 13.95 -6.01 -1.74
N THR A 127 13.57 -4.75 -1.86
CA THR A 127 13.58 -4.02 -3.13
C THR A 127 14.90 -3.29 -3.35
N GLY A 128 15.19 -2.96 -4.59
CA GLY A 128 16.24 -2.02 -4.96
C GLY A 128 15.82 -0.56 -4.73
N LYS A 129 16.63 0.36 -5.27
CA LYS A 129 16.32 1.79 -5.28
C LYS A 129 15.10 2.08 -6.15
N PRO A 130 14.32 3.15 -5.87
CA PRO A 130 13.30 3.65 -6.77
C PRO A 130 13.83 3.86 -8.19
N ALA A 131 13.11 3.37 -9.20
CA ALA A 131 13.53 3.43 -10.61
C ALA A 131 12.39 3.86 -11.55
N ALA A 132 11.14 3.52 -11.24
CA ALA A 132 10.01 3.76 -12.12
C ALA A 132 8.73 4.05 -11.34
N LEU A 133 7.73 4.56 -12.05
CA LEU A 133 6.36 4.75 -11.56
C LEU A 133 5.42 3.78 -12.29
N THR A 134 4.36 3.36 -11.60
CA THR A 134 3.23 2.66 -12.22
C THR A 134 1.92 3.33 -11.82
N LEU A 135 0.95 3.32 -12.74
CA LEU A 135 -0.39 3.88 -12.56
C LEU A 135 -1.42 2.77 -12.75
N LYS A 136 -2.40 2.73 -11.85
CA LYS A 136 -3.50 1.78 -11.95
C LYS A 136 -4.80 2.53 -11.63
N PRO A 137 -5.62 2.89 -12.63
CA PRO A 137 -6.98 3.36 -12.39
C PRO A 137 -7.86 2.23 -11.83
N ASP A 138 -8.80 2.57 -10.97
CA ASP A 138 -9.82 1.64 -10.46
C ASP A 138 -10.81 1.27 -11.57
N ARG A 139 -11.07 2.22 -12.45
CA ARG A 139 -11.90 2.06 -13.66
C ARG A 139 -11.30 2.85 -14.83
N SER A 140 -11.44 2.31 -16.03
CA SER A 140 -10.95 2.91 -17.28
C SER A 140 -11.95 3.81 -17.98
N GLU A 141 -13.21 3.82 -17.51
CA GLU A 141 -14.33 4.60 -18.07
C GLU A 141 -15.10 5.30 -16.96
N ILE A 142 -15.48 6.56 -17.19
CA ILE A 142 -16.32 7.38 -16.33
C ILE A 142 -17.33 8.16 -17.17
N LYS A 143 -18.48 8.53 -16.56
CA LYS A 143 -19.52 9.31 -17.22
C LYS A 143 -19.15 10.79 -17.30
N GLY A 144 -19.48 11.47 -18.38
CA GLY A 144 -19.28 12.91 -18.59
C GLY A 144 -20.34 13.79 -17.89
N ASP A 145 -20.74 13.43 -16.67
CA ASP A 145 -21.77 14.12 -15.90
C ASP A 145 -21.25 15.22 -14.96
N GLY A 146 -19.92 15.33 -14.83
CA GLY A 146 -19.26 16.28 -13.94
C GLY A 146 -19.10 15.80 -12.50
N TYR A 147 -19.56 14.58 -12.19
CA TYR A 147 -19.54 13.98 -10.84
C TYR A 147 -18.78 12.67 -10.79
N ASP A 148 -18.77 11.90 -11.88
CA ASP A 148 -18.16 10.57 -11.88
C ASP A 148 -16.63 10.66 -11.78
N LEU A 149 -16.05 9.72 -11.04
CA LEU A 149 -14.66 9.74 -10.61
C LEU A 149 -13.90 8.49 -11.05
N SER A 150 -12.60 8.63 -11.32
CA SER A 150 -11.66 7.52 -11.38
C SER A 150 -10.53 7.75 -10.36
N TYR A 151 -10.26 6.76 -9.53
CA TYR A 151 -9.21 6.76 -8.53
C TYR A 151 -7.98 6.06 -9.11
N VAL A 152 -6.91 6.80 -9.33
CA VAL A 152 -5.69 6.25 -9.93
C VAL A 152 -4.62 6.08 -8.85
N THR A 153 -4.33 4.82 -8.50
CA THR A 153 -3.22 4.48 -7.61
C THR A 153 -1.90 4.64 -8.32
N VAL A 154 -0.97 5.33 -7.68
CA VAL A 154 0.42 5.47 -8.13
C VAL A 154 1.33 4.68 -7.21
N ALA A 155 2.23 3.86 -7.76
CA ALA A 155 3.23 3.15 -6.99
C ALA A 155 4.64 3.41 -7.51
N VAL A 156 5.56 3.63 -6.58
CA VAL A 156 6.99 3.72 -6.86
C VAL A 156 7.58 2.31 -6.91
N ARG A 157 8.25 1.98 -8.01
CA ARG A 157 8.81 0.67 -8.29
C ARG A 157 10.33 0.72 -8.38
N ASP A 158 10.98 -0.40 -8.04
CA ASP A 158 12.39 -0.62 -8.35
C ASP A 158 12.57 -1.11 -9.82
N ALA A 159 13.82 -1.36 -10.21
CA ALA A 159 14.16 -1.83 -11.56
C ALA A 159 13.56 -3.21 -11.89
N GLN A 160 13.17 -4.02 -10.89
CA GLN A 160 12.52 -5.32 -11.05
C GLN A 160 10.99 -5.21 -10.97
N GLY A 161 10.43 -4.00 -10.92
CA GLY A 161 8.98 -3.76 -10.85
C GLY A 161 8.36 -3.98 -9.48
N ARG A 162 9.14 -4.19 -8.41
CA ARG A 162 8.64 -4.36 -7.05
C ARG A 162 8.35 -3.01 -6.41
N MET A 163 7.26 -2.91 -5.66
CA MET A 163 6.91 -1.68 -4.95
C MET A 163 7.95 -1.39 -3.85
N VAL A 164 8.46 -0.15 -3.81
CA VAL A 164 9.47 0.28 -2.84
C VAL A 164 8.77 0.83 -1.59
N PRO A 165 8.65 0.06 -0.49
CA PRO A 165 7.75 0.35 0.62
C PRO A 165 8.21 1.51 1.52
N ARG A 166 9.40 2.06 1.30
CA ARG A 166 9.94 3.22 2.06
C ARG A 166 10.13 4.47 1.20
N SER A 167 9.64 4.43 -0.05
CA SER A 167 9.79 5.57 -0.95
C SER A 167 8.94 6.76 -0.51
N LYS A 168 9.57 7.94 -0.55
CA LYS A 168 8.97 9.27 -0.29
C LYS A 168 9.23 10.22 -1.46
N ASN A 169 9.36 9.70 -2.67
CA ASN A 169 9.63 10.50 -3.86
C ASN A 169 8.56 11.57 -4.08
N GLN A 170 8.95 12.78 -4.49
CA GLN A 170 8.03 13.83 -4.91
C GLN A 170 7.40 13.43 -6.24
N LEU A 171 6.08 13.38 -6.30
CA LEU A 171 5.31 13.08 -7.49
C LEU A 171 4.67 14.35 -8.03
N THR A 172 4.69 14.54 -9.35
CA THR A 172 3.97 15.59 -10.05
C THR A 172 2.98 14.95 -10.99
N PHE A 173 1.70 15.27 -10.82
CA PHE A 173 0.59 14.81 -11.64
C PHE A 173 0.27 15.86 -12.70
N LYS A 174 0.05 15.43 -13.94
CA LYS A 174 -0.43 16.28 -15.05
C LYS A 174 -1.59 15.56 -15.71
N VAL A 175 -2.70 16.28 -15.90
CA VAL A 175 -3.88 15.76 -16.60
C VAL A 175 -4.13 16.58 -17.86
N SER A 176 -4.62 15.91 -18.89
CA SER A 176 -5.13 16.52 -20.12
C SER A 176 -6.36 15.75 -20.63
N GLY A 177 -7.23 16.43 -21.38
CA GLY A 177 -8.50 15.87 -21.86
C GLY A 177 -9.69 16.32 -20.99
N PRO A 178 -10.88 15.68 -21.16
CA PRO A 178 -12.13 16.10 -20.56
C PRO A 178 -12.31 15.71 -19.08
N ALA A 179 -11.27 15.85 -18.26
CA ALA A 179 -11.34 15.68 -16.82
C ALA A 179 -10.36 16.58 -16.10
N ASP A 180 -10.62 16.83 -14.82
CA ASP A 180 -9.77 17.57 -13.91
C ASP A 180 -9.21 16.66 -12.82
N ILE A 181 -8.11 17.08 -12.18
CA ILE A 181 -7.68 16.48 -10.91
C ILE A 181 -8.61 17.01 -9.82
N ALA A 182 -9.50 16.19 -9.30
CA ALA A 182 -10.37 16.55 -8.17
C ALA A 182 -9.60 16.61 -6.85
N GLY A 183 -8.55 15.78 -6.72
CA GLY A 183 -7.74 15.75 -5.53
C GLY A 183 -6.58 14.76 -5.63
N ILE A 184 -5.69 14.86 -4.63
CA ILE A 184 -4.54 13.97 -4.46
C ILE A 184 -4.41 13.57 -2.99
N CYS A 185 -3.89 12.38 -2.72
CA CYS A 185 -3.54 11.94 -1.37
C CYS A 185 -2.42 10.91 -1.38
N ASN A 186 -1.82 10.66 -0.21
CA ASN A 186 -0.75 9.66 -0.05
C ASN A 186 -0.98 8.72 1.13
N GLY A 187 -2.03 8.94 1.92
CA GLY A 187 -2.34 8.13 3.10
C GLY A 187 -1.52 8.49 4.36
N ASP A 188 -0.56 9.41 4.28
CA ASP A 188 0.19 9.87 5.46
C ASP A 188 -0.70 10.77 6.33
N PRO A 189 -1.04 10.36 7.57
CA PRO A 189 -1.87 11.18 8.45
C PRO A 189 -1.15 12.45 8.93
N THR A 190 0.15 12.56 8.74
CA THR A 190 0.97 13.74 9.12
C THR A 190 1.27 14.67 7.95
N ASP A 191 0.86 14.31 6.74
CA ASP A 191 0.98 15.19 5.56
C ASP A 191 -0.23 16.12 5.48
N PHE A 192 0.00 17.42 5.66
CA PHE A 192 -1.01 18.48 5.60
C PHE A 192 -1.12 19.14 4.22
N THR A 193 -0.50 18.58 3.19
CA THR A 193 -0.69 19.03 1.82
C THR A 193 -2.19 19.03 1.47
N THR A 194 -2.69 20.10 0.86
CA THR A 194 -4.09 20.23 0.46
C THR A 194 -4.46 19.11 -0.50
N MET A 195 -5.40 18.26 -0.09
CA MET A 195 -5.85 17.12 -0.89
C MET A 195 -6.77 17.54 -2.03
N ALA A 196 -7.72 18.43 -1.75
CA ALA A 196 -8.67 18.94 -2.75
C ALA A 196 -8.00 19.92 -3.72
N ASN A 197 -8.56 20.02 -4.91
CA ASN A 197 -8.15 20.93 -5.96
C ASN A 197 -9.29 21.89 -6.34
N PRO A 198 -9.66 22.84 -5.49
CA PRO A 198 -10.79 23.74 -5.73
C PRO A 198 -10.55 24.67 -6.93
N GLU A 199 -9.30 24.90 -7.30
CA GLU A 199 -8.92 25.75 -8.42
C GLU A 199 -8.84 24.98 -9.75
N ASN A 200 -9.17 23.69 -9.76
CA ASN A 200 -9.09 22.79 -10.93
C ASN A 200 -7.73 22.85 -11.65
N LYS A 201 -6.64 22.92 -10.89
CA LYS A 201 -5.28 22.91 -11.45
C LYS A 201 -5.02 21.60 -12.18
N ASN A 202 -4.52 21.70 -13.41
CA ASN A 202 -4.13 20.52 -14.20
C ASN A 202 -2.79 19.90 -13.74
N ILE A 203 -2.12 20.55 -12.79
CA ILE A 203 -0.85 20.08 -12.22
C ILE A 203 -0.92 20.16 -10.70
N MET A 204 -0.69 19.02 -10.05
CA MET A 204 -0.60 18.91 -8.59
C MET A 204 0.63 18.12 -8.17
N LYS A 205 1.07 18.29 -6.91
CA LYS A 205 2.27 17.63 -6.38
C LYS A 205 2.03 17.11 -4.97
N ILE A 206 2.49 15.89 -4.70
CA ILE A 206 2.51 15.30 -3.35
C ILE A 206 3.70 14.33 -3.23
N LYS A 207 4.19 14.08 -2.03
CA LYS A 207 5.18 13.01 -1.81
C LYS A 207 4.48 11.65 -1.76
N ALA A 208 5.13 10.61 -2.28
CA ALA A 208 4.70 9.25 -1.99
C ALA A 208 4.84 8.96 -0.49
N PHE A 209 3.95 8.15 0.05
CA PHE A 209 4.04 7.61 1.39
C PHE A 209 4.01 6.09 1.31
N ASN A 210 5.01 5.44 1.92
CA ASN A 210 5.20 3.98 1.79
C ASN A 210 5.21 3.50 0.32
N GLY A 211 5.73 4.34 -0.59
CA GLY A 211 5.79 4.04 -2.02
C GLY A 211 4.50 4.24 -2.79
N LEU A 212 3.45 4.75 -2.16
CA LEU A 212 2.12 4.93 -2.74
C LEU A 212 1.66 6.39 -2.72
N ALA A 213 0.79 6.73 -3.66
CA ALA A 213 -0.06 7.92 -3.68
C ALA A 213 -1.30 7.64 -4.52
N GLN A 214 -2.29 8.52 -4.45
CA GLN A 214 -3.50 8.43 -5.24
C GLN A 214 -3.82 9.81 -5.83
N VAL A 215 -4.32 9.82 -7.06
CA VAL A 215 -4.93 10.97 -7.72
C VAL A 215 -6.36 10.61 -8.11
N ILE A 216 -7.27 11.55 -7.93
CA ILE A 216 -8.70 11.43 -8.22
C ILE A 216 -8.98 12.29 -9.44
N LEU A 217 -9.43 11.66 -10.51
CA LEU A 217 -9.89 12.33 -11.73
C LEU A 217 -11.40 12.47 -11.66
N ARG A 218 -11.92 13.64 -12.05
CA ARG A 218 -13.35 13.92 -12.18
C ARG A 218 -13.65 14.36 -13.59
N SER A 219 -14.67 13.77 -14.21
CA SER A 219 -15.14 14.17 -15.54
C SER A 219 -15.60 15.62 -15.56
N ARG A 220 -15.50 16.27 -16.71
CA ARG A 220 -16.17 17.56 -16.96
C ARG A 220 -17.56 17.32 -17.54
N LYS A 221 -18.53 18.10 -17.06
CA LYS A 221 -19.92 17.98 -17.47
C LYS A 221 -20.09 18.28 -18.97
N GLY A 222 -20.72 17.33 -19.66
CA GLY A 222 -21.03 17.47 -21.10
C GLY A 222 -19.84 17.28 -22.03
N GLU A 223 -18.66 16.96 -21.50
CA GLU A 223 -17.49 16.64 -22.32
C GLU A 223 -17.32 15.11 -22.41
N SER A 224 -16.78 14.62 -23.52
CA SER A 224 -16.42 13.22 -23.75
C SER A 224 -15.05 13.11 -24.41
N GLY A 225 -14.43 11.94 -24.30
CA GLY A 225 -13.16 11.69 -24.94
C GLY A 225 -12.11 11.07 -24.00
N LYS A 226 -10.88 11.07 -24.46
CA LYS A 226 -9.74 10.43 -23.78
C LYS A 226 -9.07 11.39 -22.81
N VAL A 227 -8.98 11.00 -21.56
CA VAL A 227 -8.22 11.67 -20.52
C VAL A 227 -6.85 11.02 -20.40
N THR A 228 -5.78 11.79 -20.42
CA THR A 228 -4.42 11.30 -20.16
C THR A 228 -3.93 11.84 -18.82
N LEU A 229 -3.59 10.94 -17.91
CA LEU A 229 -2.88 11.26 -16.68
C LEU A 229 -1.42 10.87 -16.81
N GLN A 230 -0.52 11.81 -16.66
CA GLN A 230 0.93 11.60 -16.59
C GLN A 230 1.43 11.86 -15.17
N VAL A 231 2.32 11.00 -14.66
CA VAL A 231 3.01 11.21 -13.39
C VAL A 231 4.51 11.15 -13.60
N ILE A 232 5.20 12.16 -13.07
CA ILE A 232 6.65 12.28 -13.14
C ILE A 232 7.25 12.46 -11.75
N SER A 233 8.47 11.97 -11.57
CA SER A 233 9.28 12.16 -10.38
C SER A 233 10.74 12.23 -10.79
N ASN A 234 11.52 13.07 -10.12
CA ASN A 234 12.93 13.25 -10.47
C ASN A 234 13.68 11.92 -10.31
N GLY A 235 14.48 11.55 -11.31
CA GLY A 235 15.28 10.33 -11.33
C GLY A 235 14.50 9.02 -11.52
N LEU A 236 13.19 9.08 -11.78
CA LEU A 236 12.36 7.89 -12.05
C LEU A 236 11.83 7.90 -13.48
N LYS A 237 11.70 6.70 -14.07
CA LYS A 237 10.96 6.55 -15.31
C LYS A 237 9.51 7.01 -15.11
N PRO A 238 9.01 7.98 -15.88
CA PRO A 238 7.63 8.46 -15.75
C PRO A 238 6.62 7.39 -16.17
N ALA A 239 5.38 7.57 -15.76
CA ALA A 239 4.27 6.71 -16.18
C ALA A 239 3.08 7.56 -16.63
N GLN A 240 2.29 6.99 -17.54
CA GLN A 240 1.00 7.55 -17.93
C GLN A 240 -0.07 6.48 -18.04
N THR A 241 -1.31 6.87 -17.90
CA THR A 241 -2.49 6.04 -18.09
C THR A 241 -3.59 6.85 -18.74
N THR A 242 -4.61 6.17 -19.26
CA THR A 242 -5.76 6.82 -19.87
C THR A 242 -7.05 6.35 -19.23
N VAL A 243 -8.02 7.27 -19.11
CA VAL A 243 -9.41 7.03 -18.73
C VAL A 243 -10.28 7.63 -19.81
N THR A 244 -11.38 6.98 -20.16
CA THR A 244 -12.33 7.49 -21.18
C THR A 244 -13.53 8.11 -20.48
N VAL A 245 -13.88 9.33 -20.88
CA VAL A 245 -15.14 9.98 -20.48
C VAL A 245 -16.19 9.70 -21.58
N LYS A 246 -17.33 9.16 -21.18
CA LYS A 246 -18.47 8.83 -22.08
C LYS A 246 -19.67 9.70 -21.80
#